data_9cbeaabc855db1473d9376c08abee09a
#
_entry.id   9cbeaabc855db1473d9376c08abee09a
#
_cell.length_a   1.000
_cell.length_b   1.000
_cell.length_c   1.000
_cell.angle_alpha   90.00
_cell.angle_beta   90.00
_cell.angle_gamma   90.00
#
_symmetry.space_group_name_H-M   'P 1'
#
loop_
_entity.id
_entity.type
_entity.pdbx_description
1 polymer ?
#
loop_
_entity_poly.entity_id
_entity_poly.type
_entity_poly.pdbx_seq_one_letter_code
_entity_poly.pdbx_strand_id
1 'polypeptide(L)'
;MVRVFQQHVPNSNIVETNTLYKGDRYTTESHRETLKVNGWDFCPVDIMDENGTVMLPVRNGKHFQEISMGKNIVNYDSMIVLTHFKGHAMGGYGGSMKNIAIGCADGRIGKSMVHGVSVDNQPADWGQWPSKERLMENMAESAKAVIDYFGKHIVFINVLRRMSIDCDCAGLSAAEPTIPDIGILASTDLLAIDQASIDLVYAQPNNQDLVERIESRHGLHQLTAMRDLKMGNPQYELISID
;
A
#
# COMPACT_ATOMS: atom_id res chain seq x y z
N MET A 1 -16.77 -5.84 -4.03
CA MET A 1 -15.78 -5.51 -5.09
C MET A 1 -14.93 -6.72 -5.46
N VAL A 2 -14.12 -7.32 -4.58
CA VAL A 2 -13.27 -8.50 -4.91
C VAL A 2 -14.07 -9.66 -5.52
N ARG A 3 -15.24 -10.02 -4.96
CA ARG A 3 -16.10 -11.07 -5.53
C ARG A 3 -16.54 -10.76 -6.97
N VAL A 4 -16.75 -9.49 -7.31
CA VAL A 4 -17.11 -9.07 -8.67
C VAL A 4 -15.92 -9.25 -9.60
N PHE A 5 -14.71 -8.86 -9.19
CA PHE A 5 -13.50 -9.10 -10.00
C PHE A 5 -13.31 -10.59 -10.28
N GLN A 6 -13.45 -11.44 -9.27
CA GLN A 6 -13.27 -12.88 -9.46
C GLN A 6 -14.31 -13.53 -10.40
N GLN A 7 -15.52 -12.98 -10.44
CA GLN A 7 -16.53 -13.45 -11.43
C GLN A 7 -16.12 -13.16 -12.87
N HIS A 8 -15.35 -12.06 -13.11
CA HIS A 8 -14.89 -11.67 -14.44
C HIS A 8 -13.48 -12.17 -14.75
N VAL A 9 -12.66 -12.44 -13.71
CA VAL A 9 -11.29 -12.94 -13.83
C VAL A 9 -11.14 -14.17 -12.94
N PRO A 10 -11.65 -15.35 -13.36
CA PRO A 10 -11.73 -16.55 -12.51
C PRO A 10 -10.38 -17.05 -12.01
N ASN A 11 -9.28 -16.80 -12.74
CA ASN A 11 -7.92 -17.21 -12.38
C ASN A 11 -7.19 -16.18 -11.50
N SER A 12 -7.94 -15.29 -10.84
CA SER A 12 -7.34 -14.29 -9.94
C SER A 12 -7.24 -14.81 -8.51
N ASN A 13 -6.16 -14.41 -7.84
CA ASN A 13 -5.94 -14.63 -6.42
C ASN A 13 -5.90 -13.28 -5.69
N ILE A 14 -6.28 -13.29 -4.40
CA ILE A 14 -5.85 -12.21 -3.50
C ILE A 14 -4.40 -12.50 -3.15
N VAL A 15 -3.55 -11.46 -3.19
CA VAL A 15 -2.14 -11.58 -2.83
C VAL A 15 -1.83 -10.74 -1.61
N GLU A 16 -1.02 -11.30 -0.71
CA GLU A 16 -0.55 -10.68 0.53
C GLU A 16 0.89 -11.13 0.83
N THR A 17 1.54 -10.49 1.80
CA THR A 17 2.79 -10.96 2.41
C THR A 17 2.73 -10.85 3.92
N ASN A 18 3.53 -11.65 4.62
CA ASN A 18 3.60 -11.64 6.08
C ASN A 18 4.07 -10.28 6.62
N THR A 19 3.77 -9.98 7.89
CA THR A 19 4.20 -8.72 8.52
C THR A 19 5.63 -8.84 9.09
N LEU A 20 6.33 -7.70 9.16
CA LEU A 20 7.65 -7.62 9.77
C LEU A 20 7.59 -7.74 11.30
N TYR A 21 6.57 -7.13 11.91
CA TYR A 21 6.35 -7.14 13.35
C TYR A 21 5.53 -8.37 13.80
N LYS A 22 5.76 -8.79 15.02
CA LYS A 22 5.01 -9.91 15.64
C LYS A 22 3.54 -9.55 15.81
N GLY A 23 2.68 -10.48 15.46
CA GLY A 23 1.23 -10.36 15.50
C GLY A 23 0.58 -11.46 14.67
N ASP A 24 -0.72 -11.35 14.45
CA ASP A 24 -1.54 -12.39 13.83
C ASP A 24 -1.19 -12.71 12.36
N ARG A 25 -0.43 -11.82 11.71
CA ARG A 25 0.03 -12.01 10.31
C ARG A 25 1.55 -12.18 10.21
N TYR A 26 2.23 -12.53 11.31
CA TYR A 26 3.69 -12.68 11.33
C TYR A 26 4.20 -13.95 10.68
N THR A 27 3.44 -15.04 10.77
CA THR A 27 3.74 -16.31 10.11
C THR A 27 2.65 -16.64 9.09
N THR A 28 2.98 -17.40 8.06
CA THR A 28 2.02 -17.81 7.03
C THR A 28 0.82 -18.55 7.64
N GLU A 29 1.05 -19.39 8.63
CA GLU A 29 -0.02 -20.15 9.31
C GLU A 29 -1.00 -19.21 10.04
N SER A 30 -0.49 -18.33 10.92
CA SER A 30 -1.34 -17.37 11.65
C SER A 30 -1.99 -16.37 10.71
N HIS A 31 -1.31 -15.97 9.63
CA HIS A 31 -1.86 -15.08 8.61
C HIS A 31 -3.07 -15.71 7.89
N ARG A 32 -2.98 -16.98 7.49
CA ARG A 32 -4.11 -17.71 6.88
C ARG A 32 -5.30 -17.82 7.83
N GLU A 33 -5.06 -18.07 9.12
CA GLU A 33 -6.14 -18.09 10.12
C GLU A 33 -6.78 -16.71 10.27
N THR A 34 -5.99 -15.64 10.30
CA THR A 34 -6.49 -14.26 10.34
C THR A 34 -7.38 -13.94 9.14
N LEU A 35 -6.98 -14.36 7.95
CA LEU A 35 -7.78 -14.18 6.73
C LEU A 35 -9.12 -14.90 6.84
N LYS A 36 -9.13 -16.14 7.32
CA LYS A 36 -10.33 -16.94 7.52
C LYS A 36 -11.27 -16.31 8.55
N VAL A 37 -10.77 -15.91 9.71
CA VAL A 37 -11.55 -15.25 10.77
C VAL A 37 -12.19 -13.96 10.24
N ASN A 38 -11.52 -13.23 9.34
CA ASN A 38 -12.03 -12.02 8.72
C ASN A 38 -12.86 -12.29 7.43
N GLY A 39 -13.18 -13.54 7.11
CA GLY A 39 -14.05 -13.92 5.99
C GLY A 39 -13.41 -13.74 4.61
N TRP A 40 -12.07 -13.84 4.52
CA TRP A 40 -11.32 -13.78 3.25
C TRP A 40 -11.00 -15.18 2.69
N ASP A 41 -11.78 -16.18 3.05
CA ASP A 41 -11.66 -17.57 2.57
C ASP A 41 -12.58 -17.89 1.37
N PHE A 42 -13.28 -16.88 0.84
CA PHE A 42 -14.19 -17.04 -0.29
C PHE A 42 -13.50 -17.15 -1.66
N CYS A 43 -12.20 -16.94 -1.71
CA CYS A 43 -11.38 -17.02 -2.92
C CYS A 43 -9.94 -17.45 -2.58
N PRO A 44 -9.17 -17.90 -3.57
CA PRO A 44 -7.77 -18.24 -3.34
C PRO A 44 -6.98 -17.02 -2.83
N VAL A 45 -6.22 -17.23 -1.76
CA VAL A 45 -5.28 -16.25 -1.20
C VAL A 45 -3.87 -16.83 -1.26
N ASP A 46 -2.97 -16.08 -1.87
CA ASP A 46 -1.54 -16.39 -1.93
C ASP A 46 -0.77 -15.47 -0.99
N ILE A 47 -0.11 -16.05 0.02
CA ILE A 47 0.86 -15.36 0.85
C ILE A 47 2.20 -15.44 0.10
N MET A 48 2.48 -14.41 -0.71
CA MET A 48 3.54 -14.43 -1.73
C MET A 48 4.94 -14.76 -1.21
N ASP A 49 5.19 -14.54 0.07
CA ASP A 49 6.49 -14.82 0.71
C ASP A 49 6.56 -16.15 1.48
N GLU A 50 5.52 -16.98 1.40
CA GLU A 50 5.53 -18.30 2.05
C GLU A 50 6.61 -19.25 1.52
N ASN A 51 6.96 -19.13 0.24
CA ASN A 51 7.95 -19.95 -0.45
C ASN A 51 9.30 -19.24 -0.65
N GLY A 52 9.53 -18.15 0.08
CA GLY A 52 10.76 -17.36 0.00
C GLY A 52 10.58 -16.02 -0.67
N THR A 53 11.69 -15.48 -1.16
CA THR A 53 11.76 -14.10 -1.67
C THR A 53 12.33 -14.04 -3.09
N VAL A 54 12.13 -12.93 -3.76
CA VAL A 54 12.77 -12.57 -5.03
C VAL A 54 13.22 -11.11 -4.97
N MET A 55 14.41 -10.84 -5.52
CA MET A 55 14.89 -9.46 -5.64
C MET A 55 14.37 -8.86 -6.95
N LEU A 56 13.65 -7.74 -6.86
CA LEU A 56 13.24 -6.95 -8.02
C LEU A 56 14.10 -5.69 -8.13
N PRO A 57 14.55 -5.32 -9.34
CA PRO A 57 15.37 -4.14 -9.55
C PRO A 57 14.57 -2.85 -9.30
N VAL A 58 15.23 -1.86 -8.68
CA VAL A 58 14.69 -0.50 -8.49
C VAL A 58 15.39 0.43 -9.48
N ARG A 59 14.73 0.74 -10.59
CA ARG A 59 15.30 1.62 -11.60
C ARG A 59 15.37 3.06 -11.10
N ASN A 60 16.58 3.63 -11.15
CA ASN A 60 16.88 4.99 -10.65
C ASN A 60 16.61 5.18 -9.16
N GLY A 61 16.64 4.12 -8.37
CA GLY A 61 16.54 4.21 -6.92
C GLY A 61 17.66 5.03 -6.30
N LYS A 62 17.35 5.84 -5.32
CA LYS A 62 18.31 6.64 -4.52
C LYS A 62 18.88 5.81 -3.37
N HIS A 63 18.08 4.89 -2.86
CA HIS A 63 18.37 4.11 -1.66
C HIS A 63 18.58 2.63 -1.93
N PHE A 64 17.90 2.10 -2.94
CA PHE A 64 17.95 0.69 -3.30
C PHE A 64 18.30 0.51 -4.77
N GLN A 65 19.13 -0.48 -5.07
CA GLN A 65 19.33 -0.97 -6.45
C GLN A 65 18.31 -2.08 -6.76
N GLU A 66 17.94 -2.82 -5.75
CA GLU A 66 16.94 -3.89 -5.80
C GLU A 66 16.25 -3.99 -4.44
N ILE A 67 15.06 -4.57 -4.41
CA ILE A 67 14.28 -4.76 -3.18
C ILE A 67 13.68 -6.16 -3.13
N SER A 68 13.60 -6.71 -1.91
CA SER A 68 13.10 -8.05 -1.68
C SER A 68 11.57 -8.06 -1.64
N MET A 69 10.98 -8.90 -2.50
CA MET A 69 9.53 -9.11 -2.62
C MET A 69 9.17 -10.54 -2.28
N GLY A 70 7.90 -10.78 -1.99
CA GLY A 70 7.40 -12.15 -1.88
C GLY A 70 7.64 -12.91 -3.19
N LYS A 71 8.25 -14.11 -3.10
CA LYS A 71 8.71 -14.88 -4.27
C LYS A 71 7.60 -15.10 -5.30
N ASN A 72 6.38 -15.34 -4.84
CA ASN A 72 5.28 -15.69 -5.74
C ASN A 72 4.82 -14.54 -6.64
N ILE A 73 5.28 -13.30 -6.42
CA ILE A 73 4.93 -12.15 -7.29
C ILE A 73 5.24 -12.44 -8.77
N VAL A 74 6.28 -13.25 -9.04
CA VAL A 74 6.69 -13.59 -10.42
C VAL A 74 5.75 -14.60 -11.12
N ASN A 75 4.76 -15.13 -10.42
CA ASN A 75 3.75 -16.03 -10.97
C ASN A 75 2.55 -15.28 -11.58
N TYR A 76 2.53 -13.95 -11.48
CA TYR A 76 1.43 -13.11 -11.92
C TYR A 76 1.81 -12.24 -13.12
N ASP A 77 0.95 -12.23 -14.13
CA ASP A 77 1.12 -11.42 -15.35
C ASP A 77 0.51 -10.03 -15.22
N SER A 78 -0.44 -9.86 -14.29
CA SER A 78 -1.14 -8.60 -14.08
C SER A 78 -1.57 -8.43 -12.63
N MET A 79 -1.81 -7.17 -12.22
CA MET A 79 -2.22 -6.84 -10.86
C MET A 79 -3.33 -5.78 -10.84
N ILE A 80 -4.35 -6.02 -10.03
CA ILE A 80 -5.33 -4.99 -9.63
C ILE A 80 -5.00 -4.60 -8.19
N VAL A 81 -4.65 -3.33 -7.99
CA VAL A 81 -4.38 -2.76 -6.67
C VAL A 81 -5.65 -2.15 -6.13
N LEU A 82 -6.30 -2.85 -5.19
CA LEU A 82 -7.51 -2.37 -4.54
C LEU A 82 -7.15 -1.81 -3.16
N THR A 83 -7.31 -0.52 -3.01
CA THR A 83 -6.85 0.21 -1.83
C THR A 83 -8.01 0.88 -1.10
N HIS A 84 -8.17 0.62 0.19
CA HIS A 84 -8.92 1.48 1.07
C HIS A 84 -8.06 2.69 1.42
N PHE A 85 -8.41 3.87 0.90
CA PHE A 85 -7.68 5.10 1.17
C PHE A 85 -8.00 5.61 2.58
N LYS A 86 -6.99 5.93 3.39
CA LYS A 86 -7.14 6.38 4.78
C LYS A 86 -5.86 6.99 5.33
N GLY A 87 -5.92 7.54 6.53
CA GLY A 87 -4.74 7.98 7.28
C GLY A 87 -3.81 6.83 7.66
N HIS A 88 -2.61 7.19 8.09
CA HIS A 88 -1.62 6.22 8.56
C HIS A 88 -0.65 6.84 9.57
N ALA A 89 -0.41 6.14 10.68
CA ALA A 89 0.40 6.65 11.79
C ALA A 89 1.84 7.02 11.41
N MET A 90 2.49 6.29 10.50
CA MET A 90 3.86 6.56 10.05
C MET A 90 3.89 7.25 8.69
N GLY A 91 3.05 6.83 7.76
CA GLY A 91 3.05 7.27 6.35
C GLY A 91 2.22 8.52 6.08
N GLY A 92 1.47 9.03 7.06
CA GLY A 92 0.51 10.12 6.85
C GLY A 92 -0.78 9.63 6.22
N TYR A 93 -0.70 8.97 5.08
CA TYR A 93 -1.83 8.28 4.44
C TYR A 93 -1.39 6.94 3.82
N GLY A 94 -2.37 6.13 3.49
CA GLY A 94 -2.21 4.89 2.74
C GLY A 94 -3.05 4.94 1.46
N GLY A 95 -2.41 5.25 0.33
CA GLY A 95 -2.92 5.15 -1.02
C GLY A 95 -2.40 3.91 -1.74
N SER A 96 -2.58 3.85 -3.06
CA SER A 96 -2.14 2.72 -3.89
C SER A 96 -0.63 2.51 -3.86
N MET A 97 0.17 3.60 -3.81
CA MET A 97 1.62 3.49 -3.71
C MET A 97 2.03 2.74 -2.44
N LYS A 98 1.55 3.17 -1.27
CA LYS A 98 1.86 2.50 0.00
C LYS A 98 1.34 1.07 0.03
N ASN A 99 0.16 0.80 -0.56
CA ASN A 99 -0.41 -0.54 -0.60
C ASN A 99 0.55 -1.55 -1.25
N ILE A 100 1.03 -1.28 -2.47
CA ILE A 100 1.97 -2.18 -3.15
C ILE A 100 3.37 -2.15 -2.55
N ALA A 101 3.83 -1.00 -2.05
CA ALA A 101 5.15 -0.85 -1.43
C ALA A 101 5.33 -1.79 -0.24
N ILE A 102 4.31 -1.92 0.59
CA ILE A 102 4.32 -2.75 1.79
C ILE A 102 3.73 -4.14 1.51
N GLY A 103 2.65 -4.20 0.73
CA GLY A 103 1.92 -5.43 0.47
C GLY A 103 2.67 -6.45 -0.40
N CYS A 104 3.60 -5.99 -1.26
CA CYS A 104 4.39 -6.88 -2.10
C CYS A 104 5.79 -7.20 -1.52
N ALA A 105 6.34 -6.32 -0.68
CA ALA A 105 7.60 -6.56 0.02
C ALA A 105 7.45 -7.75 0.99
N ASP A 106 8.40 -8.70 0.97
CA ASP A 106 8.35 -9.83 1.88
C ASP A 106 8.42 -9.41 3.35
N GLY A 107 7.86 -10.24 4.22
CA GLY A 107 7.67 -9.93 5.64
C GLY A 107 8.95 -9.74 6.45
N ARG A 108 10.10 -10.17 5.94
CA ARG A 108 11.38 -10.10 6.64
C ARG A 108 12.31 -9.07 6.02
N ILE A 109 12.90 -9.39 4.88
CA ILE A 109 13.94 -8.58 4.25
C ILE A 109 13.33 -7.33 3.63
N GLY A 110 12.33 -7.50 2.76
CA GLY A 110 11.74 -6.39 2.02
C GLY A 110 11.10 -5.34 2.94
N LYS A 111 10.28 -5.76 3.89
CA LYS A 111 9.68 -4.83 4.85
C LYS A 111 10.71 -4.19 5.78
N SER A 112 11.79 -4.88 6.14
CA SER A 112 12.88 -4.27 6.90
C SER A 112 13.62 -3.20 6.09
N MET A 113 13.84 -3.45 4.79
CA MET A 113 14.42 -2.45 3.88
C MET A 113 13.52 -1.21 3.79
N VAL A 114 12.22 -1.39 3.54
CA VAL A 114 11.27 -0.26 3.44
C VAL A 114 11.23 0.54 4.73
N HIS A 115 11.13 -0.12 5.89
CA HIS A 115 11.08 0.56 7.18
C HIS A 115 12.45 1.08 7.66
N GLY A 116 13.54 0.67 7.03
CA GLY A 116 14.90 1.08 7.44
C GLY A 116 15.32 0.52 8.79
N VAL A 117 14.85 -0.66 9.16
CA VAL A 117 15.15 -1.35 10.42
C VAL A 117 15.82 -2.69 10.17
N SER A 118 16.58 -3.18 11.16
CA SER A 118 17.16 -4.52 11.08
C SER A 118 16.08 -5.60 11.27
N VAL A 119 16.17 -6.71 10.53
CA VAL A 119 15.30 -7.87 10.69
C VAL A 119 15.37 -8.44 12.09
N ASP A 120 16.58 -8.52 12.66
CA ASP A 120 16.85 -9.18 13.93
C ASP A 120 16.80 -8.25 15.14
N ASN A 121 16.80 -6.95 14.91
CA ASN A 121 16.85 -5.94 15.97
C ASN A 121 15.91 -4.78 15.66
N GLN A 122 14.62 -5.04 15.70
CA GLN A 122 13.60 -4.02 15.53
C GLN A 122 13.39 -3.26 16.84
N PRO A 123 13.36 -1.92 16.82
CA PRO A 123 12.97 -1.17 18.01
C PRO A 123 11.57 -1.58 18.48
N ALA A 124 11.42 -1.80 19.77
CA ALA A 124 10.12 -2.13 20.38
C ALA A 124 9.12 -0.96 20.29
N ASP A 125 9.63 0.26 20.31
CA ASP A 125 8.86 1.50 20.18
C ASP A 125 8.81 1.96 18.72
N TRP A 126 7.64 2.03 18.15
CA TRP A 126 7.39 2.55 16.80
C TRP A 126 7.88 3.98 16.58
N GLY A 127 7.95 4.79 17.63
CA GLY A 127 8.51 6.14 17.57
C GLY A 127 10.01 6.18 17.24
N GLN A 128 10.71 5.07 17.41
CA GLN A 128 12.14 4.93 17.08
C GLN A 128 12.38 4.40 15.66
N TRP A 129 11.33 4.02 14.94
CA TRP A 129 11.44 3.57 13.57
C TRP A 129 11.69 4.77 12.64
N PRO A 130 12.51 4.63 11.59
CA PRO A 130 12.64 5.66 10.56
C PRO A 130 11.28 6.11 10.04
N SER A 131 11.13 7.41 9.92
CA SER A 131 9.87 8.04 9.54
C SER A 131 10.13 9.20 8.57
N LYS A 132 9.09 9.97 8.27
CA LYS A 132 9.14 11.15 7.42
C LYS A 132 9.65 10.82 6.02
N GLU A 133 10.42 11.72 5.41
CA GLU A 133 10.84 11.66 4.01
C GLU A 133 11.55 10.35 3.66
N ARG A 134 12.41 9.86 4.53
CA ARG A 134 13.16 8.62 4.27
C ARG A 134 12.24 7.40 4.12
N LEU A 135 11.22 7.30 4.96
CA LEU A 135 10.23 6.23 4.85
C LEU A 135 9.43 6.36 3.55
N MET A 136 9.02 7.60 3.19
CA MET A 136 8.25 7.84 1.96
C MET A 136 9.07 7.51 0.71
N GLU A 137 10.34 7.88 0.68
CA GLU A 137 11.27 7.54 -0.40
C GLU A 137 11.47 6.03 -0.52
N ASN A 138 11.70 5.33 0.60
CA ASN A 138 11.84 3.87 0.62
C ASN A 138 10.57 3.16 0.11
N MET A 139 9.38 3.64 0.52
CA MET A 139 8.10 3.11 0.02
C MET A 139 7.95 3.35 -1.49
N ALA A 140 8.28 4.55 -1.97
CA ALA A 140 8.20 4.87 -3.39
C ALA A 140 9.15 3.98 -4.22
N GLU A 141 10.37 3.72 -3.74
CA GLU A 141 11.31 2.82 -4.41
C GLU A 141 10.82 1.37 -4.41
N SER A 142 10.22 0.91 -3.32
CA SER A 142 9.57 -0.40 -3.26
C SER A 142 8.42 -0.52 -4.27
N ALA A 143 7.52 0.46 -4.30
CA ALA A 143 6.43 0.51 -5.27
C ALA A 143 6.94 0.61 -6.71
N LYS A 144 8.06 1.33 -6.94
CA LYS A 144 8.71 1.45 -8.26
C LYS A 144 9.10 0.09 -8.83
N ALA A 145 9.67 -0.79 -8.02
CA ALA A 145 10.01 -2.15 -8.44
C ALA A 145 8.78 -2.93 -8.89
N VAL A 146 7.66 -2.79 -8.20
CA VAL A 146 6.39 -3.46 -8.54
C VAL A 146 5.82 -2.94 -9.85
N ILE A 147 5.70 -1.61 -10.02
CA ILE A 147 5.14 -1.05 -11.26
C ILE A 147 6.05 -1.30 -12.47
N ASP A 148 7.38 -1.32 -12.28
CA ASP A 148 8.31 -1.66 -13.36
C ASP A 148 8.22 -3.13 -13.77
N TYR A 149 7.91 -4.03 -12.81
CA TYR A 149 7.70 -5.44 -13.08
C TYR A 149 6.43 -5.68 -13.90
N PHE A 150 5.29 -5.12 -13.50
CA PHE A 150 4.02 -5.32 -14.20
C PHE A 150 3.87 -4.44 -15.45
N GLY A 151 4.60 -3.33 -15.54
CA GLY A 151 4.52 -2.39 -16.67
C GLY A 151 3.11 -1.87 -16.90
N LYS A 152 2.53 -2.14 -18.07
CA LYS A 152 1.15 -1.72 -18.41
C LYS A 152 0.06 -2.65 -17.88
N HIS A 153 0.42 -3.73 -17.21
CA HIS A 153 -0.51 -4.75 -16.70
C HIS A 153 -0.85 -4.56 -15.21
N ILE A 154 -0.89 -3.31 -14.77
CA ILE A 154 -1.28 -2.95 -13.41
C ILE A 154 -2.34 -1.85 -13.45
N VAL A 155 -3.36 -1.97 -12.59
CA VAL A 155 -4.46 -1.01 -12.46
C VAL A 155 -4.65 -0.70 -10.98
N PHE A 156 -4.93 0.55 -10.67
CA PHE A 156 -5.10 1.06 -9.32
C PHE A 156 -6.54 1.48 -9.08
N ILE A 157 -7.06 1.15 -7.91
CA ILE A 157 -8.40 1.52 -7.46
C ILE A 157 -8.28 2.01 -6.01
N ASN A 158 -8.60 3.28 -5.77
CA ASN A 158 -8.68 3.86 -4.44
C ASN A 158 -10.14 4.02 -4.02
N VAL A 159 -10.51 3.40 -2.91
CA VAL A 159 -11.82 3.49 -2.29
C VAL A 159 -11.76 4.55 -1.19
N LEU A 160 -12.34 5.72 -1.47
CA LEU A 160 -12.37 6.89 -0.58
C LEU A 160 -13.67 6.91 0.22
N ARG A 161 -13.84 5.89 1.06
CA ARG A 161 -15.02 5.69 1.90
C ARG A 161 -14.59 5.31 3.31
N ARG A 162 -15.28 5.85 4.32
CA ARG A 162 -14.98 5.61 5.73
C ARG A 162 -13.49 5.82 6.06
N MET A 163 -12.95 6.92 5.57
CA MET A 163 -11.53 7.25 5.70
C MET A 163 -11.21 7.73 7.11
N SER A 164 -10.76 6.79 7.97
CA SER A 164 -10.22 7.12 9.29
C SER A 164 -8.85 7.79 9.18
N ILE A 165 -8.44 8.50 10.22
CA ILE A 165 -7.06 8.97 10.41
C ILE A 165 -6.09 7.82 10.68
N ASP A 166 -6.62 6.66 11.07
CA ASP A 166 -5.84 5.47 11.39
C ASP A 166 -5.86 4.44 10.25
N CYS A 167 -4.84 3.59 10.26
CA CYS A 167 -4.75 2.44 9.37
C CYS A 167 -5.75 1.35 9.82
N ASP A 168 -6.24 0.56 8.86
CA ASP A 168 -7.09 -0.61 9.16
C ASP A 168 -6.43 -1.61 10.12
N CYS A 169 -5.09 -1.58 10.24
CA CYS A 169 -4.36 -2.39 11.22
C CYS A 169 -4.62 -1.99 12.69
N ALA A 170 -5.19 -0.82 12.96
CA ALA A 170 -5.63 -0.43 14.29
C ALA A 170 -6.89 -1.20 14.74
N GLY A 171 -7.59 -1.86 13.81
CA GLY A 171 -8.77 -2.67 14.11
C GLY A 171 -9.84 -1.87 14.86
N LEU A 172 -10.33 -2.41 15.96
CA LEU A 172 -11.38 -1.78 16.78
C LEU A 172 -10.94 -0.49 17.49
N SER A 173 -9.65 -0.18 17.54
CA SER A 173 -9.13 1.06 18.13
C SER A 173 -8.97 2.20 17.13
N ALA A 174 -9.28 1.96 15.84
CA ALA A 174 -9.27 3.00 14.84
C ALA A 174 -10.29 4.10 15.15
N ALA A 175 -9.90 5.35 14.98
CA ALA A 175 -10.80 6.49 15.14
C ALA A 175 -11.94 6.43 14.11
N GLU A 176 -13.14 6.88 14.51
CA GLU A 176 -14.25 7.00 13.57
C GLU A 176 -13.95 8.07 12.52
N PRO A 177 -14.31 7.84 11.25
CA PRO A 177 -14.15 8.82 10.18
C PRO A 177 -14.97 10.08 10.44
N THR A 178 -14.37 11.25 10.25
CA THR A 178 -15.03 12.56 10.32
C THR A 178 -15.37 13.13 8.95
N ILE A 179 -14.56 12.75 7.95
CA ILE A 179 -14.72 13.17 6.56
C ILE A 179 -15.81 12.33 5.87
N PRO A 180 -16.65 12.94 5.02
CA PRO A 180 -17.66 12.20 4.27
C PRO A 180 -17.05 11.24 3.26
N ASP A 181 -17.82 10.22 2.88
CA ASP A 181 -17.48 9.34 1.75
C ASP A 181 -17.39 10.16 0.46
N ILE A 182 -16.35 9.93 -0.34
CA ILE A 182 -16.13 10.63 -1.62
C ILE A 182 -16.55 9.74 -2.79
N GLY A 183 -16.07 8.49 -2.80
CA GLY A 183 -16.36 7.57 -3.90
C GLY A 183 -15.21 6.60 -4.17
N ILE A 184 -15.09 6.19 -5.42
CA ILE A 184 -14.10 5.22 -5.88
C ILE A 184 -13.38 5.81 -7.09
N LEU A 185 -12.07 5.86 -7.05
CA LEU A 185 -11.22 6.25 -8.17
C LEU A 185 -10.59 5.03 -8.82
N ALA A 186 -10.41 5.07 -10.13
CA ALA A 186 -9.63 4.09 -10.87
C ALA A 186 -8.68 4.77 -11.85
N SER A 187 -7.47 4.25 -12.00
CA SER A 187 -6.47 4.75 -12.95
C SER A 187 -5.46 3.66 -13.31
N THR A 188 -4.82 3.81 -14.45
CA THR A 188 -3.61 3.05 -14.84
C THR A 188 -2.32 3.77 -14.45
N ASP A 189 -2.43 4.97 -13.87
CA ASP A 189 -1.30 5.80 -13.42
C ASP A 189 -1.32 5.92 -11.90
N LEU A 190 -0.26 5.43 -11.25
CA LEU A 190 -0.14 5.37 -9.81
C LEU A 190 -0.06 6.76 -9.17
N LEU A 191 0.72 7.66 -9.77
CA LEU A 191 0.87 9.01 -9.24
C LEU A 191 -0.42 9.82 -9.41
N ALA A 192 -1.08 9.69 -10.57
CA ALA A 192 -2.34 10.36 -10.84
C ALA A 192 -3.44 9.99 -9.84
N ILE A 193 -3.60 8.69 -9.54
CA ILE A 193 -4.68 8.27 -8.63
C ILE A 193 -4.42 8.69 -7.18
N ASP A 194 -3.19 8.60 -6.69
CA ASP A 194 -2.87 9.03 -5.33
C ASP A 194 -2.91 10.56 -5.21
N GLN A 195 -2.48 11.31 -6.25
CA GLN A 195 -2.63 12.76 -6.30
C GLN A 195 -4.12 13.16 -6.28
N ALA A 196 -4.95 12.56 -7.14
CA ALA A 196 -6.39 12.84 -7.17
C ALA A 196 -7.07 12.53 -5.84
N SER A 197 -6.67 11.43 -5.18
CA SER A 197 -7.20 11.06 -3.87
C SER A 197 -6.89 12.12 -2.81
N ILE A 198 -5.67 12.63 -2.78
CA ILE A 198 -5.25 13.72 -1.87
C ILE A 198 -6.03 15.00 -2.18
N ASP A 199 -6.10 15.41 -3.44
CA ASP A 199 -6.80 16.65 -3.83
C ASP A 199 -8.27 16.60 -3.42
N LEU A 200 -8.94 15.46 -3.62
CA LEU A 200 -10.33 15.26 -3.21
C LEU A 200 -10.52 15.28 -1.69
N VAL A 201 -9.60 14.68 -0.92
CA VAL A 201 -9.62 14.75 0.55
C VAL A 201 -9.47 16.18 1.03
N TYR A 202 -8.53 16.94 0.46
CA TYR A 202 -8.30 18.35 0.83
C TYR A 202 -9.48 19.26 0.48
N ALA A 203 -10.27 18.89 -0.52
CA ALA A 203 -11.46 19.64 -0.93
C ALA A 203 -12.72 19.37 -0.07
N GLN A 204 -12.71 18.32 0.78
CA GLN A 204 -13.89 17.97 1.57
C GLN A 204 -14.05 18.83 2.82
N PRO A 205 -15.29 19.06 3.29
CA PRO A 205 -15.55 19.59 4.63
C PRO A 205 -15.13 18.55 5.70
N ASN A 206 -14.86 19.02 6.91
CA ASN A 206 -14.51 18.19 8.06
C ASN A 206 -13.28 17.28 7.86
N ASN A 207 -12.32 17.73 7.04
CA ASN A 207 -11.12 16.99 6.69
C ASN A 207 -9.93 17.24 7.62
N GLN A 208 -10.08 18.12 8.63
CA GLN A 208 -8.97 18.70 9.41
C GLN A 208 -8.10 17.63 10.08
N ASP A 209 -8.70 16.62 10.67
CA ASP A 209 -7.99 15.55 11.37
C ASP A 209 -7.19 14.65 10.41
N LEU A 210 -7.76 14.33 9.24
CA LEU A 210 -7.06 13.54 8.22
C LEU A 210 -5.95 14.36 7.55
N VAL A 211 -6.20 15.65 7.26
CA VAL A 211 -5.18 16.57 6.73
C VAL A 211 -4.03 16.74 7.74
N GLU A 212 -4.33 16.97 9.02
CA GLU A 212 -3.31 17.06 10.07
C GLU A 212 -2.48 15.75 10.15
N ARG A 213 -3.12 14.59 10.07
CA ARG A 213 -2.42 13.30 10.05
C ARG A 213 -1.47 13.22 8.84
N ILE A 214 -1.93 13.62 7.65
CA ILE A 214 -1.13 13.59 6.43
C ILE A 214 0.07 14.53 6.57
N GLU A 215 -0.15 15.77 6.99
CA GLU A 215 0.89 16.81 7.06
C GLU A 215 1.88 16.57 8.19
N SER A 216 1.41 16.23 9.41
CA SER A 216 2.28 15.99 10.56
C SER A 216 3.23 14.81 10.37
N ARG A 217 2.90 13.89 9.47
CA ARG A 217 3.74 12.74 9.11
C ARG A 217 4.53 12.95 7.83
N HIS A 218 4.52 14.16 7.24
CA HIS A 218 5.13 14.48 5.95
C HIS A 218 4.58 13.60 4.80
N GLY A 219 3.30 13.18 4.91
CA GLY A 219 2.68 12.23 3.99
C GLY A 219 2.72 12.67 2.52
N LEU A 220 2.61 13.98 2.25
CA LEU A 220 2.70 14.52 0.89
C LEU A 220 4.05 14.25 0.21
N HIS A 221 5.11 13.94 0.97
CA HIS A 221 6.39 13.55 0.39
C HIS A 221 6.31 12.21 -0.40
N GLN A 222 5.28 11.39 -0.16
CA GLN A 222 4.99 10.23 -1.02
C GLN A 222 4.80 10.64 -2.49
N LEU A 223 4.02 11.71 -2.73
CA LEU A 223 3.81 12.24 -4.09
C LEU A 223 5.09 12.81 -4.70
N THR A 224 5.90 13.52 -3.88
CA THR A 224 7.19 14.05 -4.31
C THR A 224 8.14 12.92 -4.71
N ALA A 225 8.28 11.90 -3.87
CA ALA A 225 9.14 10.75 -4.15
C ALA A 225 8.71 10.00 -5.43
N MET A 226 7.39 9.84 -5.66
CA MET A 226 6.87 9.25 -6.90
C MET A 226 7.21 10.10 -8.14
N ARG A 227 7.13 11.44 -8.03
CA ARG A 227 7.52 12.36 -9.14
C ARG A 227 8.99 12.23 -9.47
N ASP A 228 9.86 12.24 -8.45
CA ASP A 228 11.32 12.13 -8.62
C ASP A 228 11.70 10.81 -9.31
N LEU A 229 11.00 9.72 -8.98
CA LEU A 229 11.17 8.40 -9.60
C LEU A 229 10.42 8.23 -10.94
N LYS A 230 9.72 9.25 -11.42
CA LYS A 230 8.93 9.23 -12.67
C LYS A 230 7.91 8.07 -12.71
N MET A 231 7.15 7.94 -11.64
CA MET A 231 6.18 6.84 -11.46
C MET A 231 4.79 7.15 -12.02
N GLY A 232 4.65 8.20 -12.79
CA GLY A 232 3.39 8.62 -13.40
C GLY A 232 3.34 10.14 -13.61
N ASN A 233 2.14 10.65 -13.90
CA ASN A 233 1.89 12.07 -14.15
C ASN A 233 1.04 12.66 -12.98
N PRO A 234 1.50 13.74 -12.33
CA PRO A 234 0.70 14.43 -11.31
C PRO A 234 -0.48 15.22 -11.88
N GLN A 235 -0.48 15.48 -13.20
CA GLN A 235 -1.60 16.11 -13.88
C GLN A 235 -2.56 15.04 -14.37
N TYR A 236 -3.82 15.16 -14.01
CA TYR A 236 -4.87 14.20 -14.34
C TYR A 236 -6.16 14.92 -14.74
N GLU A 237 -7.03 14.22 -15.43
CA GLU A 237 -8.41 14.60 -15.67
C GLU A 237 -9.32 13.67 -14.85
N LEU A 238 -10.23 14.24 -14.08
CA LEU A 238 -11.22 13.49 -13.31
C LEU A 238 -12.50 13.37 -14.13
N ILE A 239 -12.84 12.16 -14.54
CA ILE A 239 -14.04 11.87 -15.33
C ILE A 239 -15.03 11.13 -14.43
N SER A 240 -16.21 11.75 -14.18
CA SER A 240 -17.31 11.05 -13.52
C SER A 240 -17.97 10.08 -14.50
N ILE A 241 -18.29 8.91 -13.99
CA ILE A 241 -19.01 7.85 -14.73
C ILE A 241 -20.37 7.50 -14.08
N ASP A 242 -20.77 8.26 -13.06
CA ASP A 242 -22.04 8.14 -12.36
C ASP A 242 -23.16 8.92 -13.08
#